data_c2c2baa1e3c8b8f94000ef73d30adea1
#
_entry.id   c2c2baa1e3c8b8f94000ef73d30adea1
#
_cell.length_a   1.000
_cell.length_b   1.000
_cell.length_c   1.000
_cell.angle_alpha   90.00
_cell.angle_beta   90.00
_cell.angle_gamma   90.00
#
_symmetry.space_group_name_H-M   'P 1'
#
loop_
_entity.id
_entity.type
_entity.pdbx_description
1 polymer ?
#
loop_
_entity_poly.entity_id
_entity_poly.type
_entity_poly.pdbx_seq_one_letter_code
_entity_poly.pdbx_strand_id
1 'polypeptide(L)'
;MIAEIRNTNAKFRTKTLASELEGAKMTAKLAIACFALALTCRAAVAGAVDDCVPSSPSAVIMHACTEIIESSSFESDQKALAYKYRGDVRLRAGAVQPAIADFNESIRLKKEDARAFADRGWARFIGGDRAGSIADYSEAIRLSPAIAEFYIERGHINLVADKTDDAIRDLTEAVRLDRNNSDALNRRGLAYFKKGDLIRAKEHYNAAIKLDPLVAVYYANRGYVYRAEHRKKDAIADFEHALLLDPSLSEVMNALKMLERDATTLTRTNQLIRQGKQVVEKNCRSCHAVGAKDISRNRNAPEFRNLSQRHPHLILRPPIERAIAATHDVMPALNLSHDEIEALIAYISSFVTR
;
A
#
# COMPACT_ATOMS: atom_id res chain seq x y z
N MET A 1 -33.43 87.57 -33.50
CA MET A 1 -34.29 86.41 -33.10
C MET A 1 -33.92 85.12 -33.84
N ILE A 2 -33.32 85.11 -35.00
CA ILE A 2 -32.93 83.83 -35.72
C ILE A 2 -31.54 83.33 -35.30
N ALA A 3 -30.65 84.17 -34.78
CA ALA A 3 -29.29 83.79 -34.32
C ALA A 3 -29.26 83.09 -32.93
N GLU A 4 -30.19 83.35 -32.07
CA GLU A 4 -30.26 82.74 -30.70
C GLU A 4 -30.78 81.31 -30.73
N ILE A 5 -31.71 81.02 -31.65
CA ILE A 5 -32.30 79.65 -31.78
C ILE A 5 -31.25 78.59 -32.35
N ARG A 6 -30.29 79.07 -33.15
CA ARG A 6 -29.20 78.19 -33.67
C ARG A 6 -28.21 77.84 -32.57
N ASN A 7 -27.96 78.71 -31.62
CA ASN A 7 -26.95 78.45 -30.57
C ASN A 7 -27.47 77.58 -29.43
N THR A 8 -28.74 77.58 -29.15
CA THR A 8 -29.38 76.65 -28.20
C THR A 8 -29.51 75.25 -28.68
N ASN A 9 -29.79 75.00 -29.98
CA ASN A 9 -29.84 73.69 -30.59
C ASN A 9 -28.48 73.07 -30.71
N ALA A 10 -27.36 73.81 -30.93
CA ALA A 10 -26.03 73.32 -30.97
C ALA A 10 -25.54 72.87 -29.55
N LYS A 11 -25.84 73.63 -28.51
CA LYS A 11 -25.52 73.31 -27.08
C LYS A 11 -26.32 72.07 -26.57
N PHE A 12 -27.55 71.90 -27.01
CA PHE A 12 -28.36 70.71 -26.65
C PHE A 12 -27.85 69.44 -27.34
N ARG A 13 -27.51 69.51 -28.62
CA ARG A 13 -26.91 68.36 -29.34
C ARG A 13 -25.56 67.94 -28.78
N THR A 14 -24.71 68.87 -28.38
CA THR A 14 -23.39 68.53 -27.77
C THR A 14 -23.52 67.95 -26.39
N LYS A 15 -24.54 68.33 -25.57
CA LYS A 15 -24.79 67.71 -24.28
C LYS A 15 -25.36 66.31 -24.40
N THR A 16 -26.26 66.03 -25.37
CA THR A 16 -26.81 64.71 -25.60
C THR A 16 -25.74 63.74 -26.13
N LEU A 17 -24.88 64.18 -27.08
CA LEU A 17 -23.77 63.40 -27.57
C LEU A 17 -22.69 63.10 -26.49
N ALA A 18 -22.44 64.04 -25.59
CA ALA A 18 -21.52 63.81 -24.47
C ALA A 18 -22.06 62.79 -23.45
N SER A 19 -23.38 62.86 -23.13
CA SER A 19 -24.03 61.87 -22.23
C SER A 19 -24.12 60.45 -22.87
N GLU A 20 -24.34 60.35 -24.18
CA GLU A 20 -24.31 59.08 -24.90
C GLU A 20 -22.90 58.49 -24.99
N LEU A 21 -21.85 59.34 -25.15
CA LEU A 21 -20.46 58.90 -25.15
C LEU A 21 -19.99 58.45 -23.74
N GLU A 22 -20.43 59.10 -22.67
CA GLU A 22 -20.15 58.67 -21.28
C GLU A 22 -20.88 57.37 -20.93
N GLY A 23 -22.14 57.22 -21.35
CA GLY A 23 -22.90 55.97 -21.25
C GLY A 23 -22.22 54.80 -21.98
N ALA A 24 -21.77 55.05 -23.21
CA ALA A 24 -21.06 54.05 -24.01
C ALA A 24 -19.68 53.68 -23.42
N LYS A 25 -18.97 54.65 -22.82
CA LYS A 25 -17.69 54.37 -22.11
C LYS A 25 -17.92 53.62 -20.81
N MET A 26 -19.01 53.85 -20.12
CA MET A 26 -19.38 53.14 -18.90
C MET A 26 -19.80 51.69 -19.18
N THR A 27 -20.59 51.48 -20.24
CA THR A 27 -20.96 50.12 -20.69
C THR A 27 -19.75 49.33 -21.20
N ALA A 28 -18.81 49.97 -21.93
CA ALA A 28 -17.57 49.35 -22.37
C ALA A 28 -16.65 48.99 -21.20
N LYS A 29 -16.53 49.84 -20.19
CA LYS A 29 -15.75 49.56 -18.96
C LYS A 29 -16.38 48.40 -18.15
N LEU A 30 -17.70 48.34 -18.06
CA LEU A 30 -18.43 47.24 -17.41
C LEU A 30 -18.23 45.93 -18.18
N ALA A 31 -18.30 45.97 -19.51
CA ALA A 31 -18.05 44.78 -20.35
C ALA A 31 -16.62 44.28 -20.24
N ILE A 32 -15.63 45.18 -20.23
CA ILE A 32 -14.20 44.80 -20.03
C ILE A 32 -13.98 44.25 -18.63
N ALA A 33 -14.60 44.85 -17.60
CA ALA A 33 -14.51 44.33 -16.23
C ALA A 33 -15.15 42.92 -16.10
N CYS A 34 -16.33 42.71 -16.71
CA CYS A 34 -16.98 41.39 -16.75
C CYS A 34 -16.13 40.37 -17.53
N PHE A 35 -15.51 40.79 -18.65
CA PHE A 35 -14.65 39.90 -19.43
C PHE A 35 -13.37 39.57 -18.69
N ALA A 36 -12.76 40.52 -17.98
CA ALA A 36 -11.59 40.28 -17.12
C ALA A 36 -11.94 39.39 -15.94
N LEU A 37 -13.09 39.58 -15.29
CA LEU A 37 -13.59 38.70 -14.21
C LEU A 37 -13.86 37.28 -14.75
N ALA A 38 -14.43 37.14 -15.96
CA ALA A 38 -14.67 35.85 -16.60
C ALA A 38 -13.38 35.13 -16.95
N LEU A 39 -12.33 35.84 -17.38
CA LEU A 39 -11.01 35.28 -17.67
C LEU A 39 -10.28 34.83 -16.40
N THR A 40 -10.34 35.62 -15.31
CA THR A 40 -9.75 35.23 -14.01
C THR A 40 -10.53 34.07 -13.37
N CYS A 41 -11.85 34.07 -13.49
CA CYS A 41 -12.69 32.96 -13.02
C CYS A 41 -12.39 31.66 -13.81
N ARG A 42 -12.16 31.75 -15.14
CA ARG A 42 -11.79 30.62 -15.96
C ARG A 42 -10.39 30.06 -15.66
N ALA A 43 -9.44 30.92 -15.34
CA ALA A 43 -8.10 30.49 -14.94
C ALA A 43 -8.09 29.82 -13.55
N ALA A 44 -8.87 30.34 -12.59
CA ALA A 44 -9.04 29.73 -11.27
C ALA A 44 -9.75 28.38 -11.37
N VAL A 45 -10.80 28.29 -12.21
CA VAL A 45 -11.52 27.04 -12.46
C VAL A 45 -10.64 25.96 -13.10
N ALA A 46 -9.74 26.33 -14.02
CA ALA A 46 -8.78 25.38 -14.62
C ALA A 46 -7.78 24.87 -13.56
N GLY A 47 -7.23 25.75 -12.72
CA GLY A 47 -6.28 25.36 -11.67
C GLY A 47 -6.90 24.42 -10.64
N ALA A 48 -8.15 24.64 -10.22
CA ALA A 48 -8.81 23.76 -9.27
C ALA A 48 -9.02 22.33 -9.80
N VAL A 49 -9.28 22.16 -11.11
CA VAL A 49 -9.41 20.83 -11.72
C VAL A 49 -8.07 20.11 -11.77
N ASP A 50 -6.99 20.83 -12.11
CA ASP A 50 -5.65 20.26 -12.20
C ASP A 50 -5.09 19.87 -10.82
N ASP A 51 -5.51 20.56 -9.75
CA ASP A 51 -5.07 20.32 -8.39
C ASP A 51 -5.94 19.30 -7.62
N CYS A 52 -7.21 19.11 -8.03
CA CYS A 52 -8.11 18.10 -7.45
C CYS A 52 -7.90 16.74 -8.11
N VAL A 53 -6.69 16.18 -8.01
CA VAL A 53 -6.30 14.89 -8.59
C VAL A 53 -5.48 14.08 -7.57
N PRO A 54 -5.48 12.74 -7.65
CA PRO A 54 -4.80 11.87 -6.68
C PRO A 54 -3.29 12.09 -6.54
N SER A 55 -2.63 12.65 -7.57
CA SER A 55 -1.20 12.95 -7.59
C SER A 55 -0.81 14.21 -6.82
N SER A 56 -1.77 15.08 -6.50
CA SER A 56 -1.52 16.32 -5.75
C SER A 56 -1.33 16.06 -4.25
N PRO A 57 -0.63 16.94 -3.53
CA PRO A 57 -0.54 16.86 -2.06
C PRO A 57 -1.92 16.93 -1.39
N SER A 58 -2.11 16.21 -0.29
CA SER A 58 -3.42 16.10 0.39
C SER A 58 -4.07 17.45 0.73
N ALA A 59 -3.29 18.45 1.16
CA ALA A 59 -3.78 19.79 1.46
C ALA A 59 -4.29 20.51 0.21
N VAL A 60 -3.61 20.32 -0.93
CA VAL A 60 -3.98 20.90 -2.23
C VAL A 60 -5.28 20.25 -2.71
N ILE A 61 -5.38 18.92 -2.66
CA ILE A 61 -6.61 18.18 -3.01
C ILE A 61 -7.78 18.67 -2.16
N MET A 62 -7.61 18.79 -0.84
CA MET A 62 -8.68 19.25 0.07
C MET A 62 -9.20 20.63 -0.30
N HIS A 63 -8.29 21.57 -0.63
CA HIS A 63 -8.68 22.93 -1.01
C HIS A 63 -9.36 22.93 -2.38
N ALA A 64 -8.71 22.41 -3.40
CA ALA A 64 -9.17 22.44 -4.78
C ALA A 64 -10.49 21.67 -4.99
N CYS A 65 -10.62 20.48 -4.40
CA CYS A 65 -11.86 19.73 -4.49
C CYS A 65 -13.00 20.42 -3.73
N THR A 66 -12.72 21.12 -2.61
CA THR A 66 -13.76 21.90 -1.91
C THR A 66 -14.21 23.09 -2.76
N GLU A 67 -13.30 23.79 -3.43
CA GLU A 67 -13.63 24.86 -4.37
C GLU A 67 -14.53 24.38 -5.51
N ILE A 68 -14.22 23.22 -6.12
CA ILE A 68 -15.06 22.60 -7.16
C ILE A 68 -16.46 22.28 -6.62
N ILE A 69 -16.56 21.73 -5.43
CA ILE A 69 -17.83 21.33 -4.81
C ILE A 69 -18.72 22.52 -4.54
N GLU A 70 -18.16 23.62 -4.02
CA GLU A 70 -18.90 24.83 -3.60
C GLU A 70 -19.26 25.72 -4.78
N SER A 71 -18.48 25.70 -5.85
CA SER A 71 -18.72 26.53 -7.04
C SER A 71 -19.92 26.02 -7.84
N SER A 72 -20.74 26.94 -8.33
CA SER A 72 -21.83 26.66 -9.28
C SER A 72 -21.35 26.46 -10.72
N SER A 73 -20.07 26.73 -11.00
CA SER A 73 -19.48 26.68 -12.35
C SER A 73 -19.14 25.28 -12.81
N PHE A 74 -19.11 24.28 -11.91
CA PHE A 74 -18.74 22.90 -12.23
C PHE A 74 -19.96 22.00 -12.41
N GLU A 75 -19.86 21.09 -13.37
CA GLU A 75 -20.89 20.10 -13.65
C GLU A 75 -20.94 18.98 -12.61
N SER A 76 -22.03 18.22 -12.61
CA SER A 76 -22.26 17.13 -11.65
C SER A 76 -21.14 16.09 -11.65
N ASP A 77 -20.61 15.74 -12.82
CA ASP A 77 -19.54 14.74 -12.96
C ASP A 77 -18.23 15.23 -12.34
N GLN A 78 -17.88 16.50 -12.51
CA GLN A 78 -16.70 17.11 -11.90
C GLN A 78 -16.84 17.17 -10.38
N LYS A 79 -18.01 17.54 -9.88
CA LYS A 79 -18.32 17.53 -8.45
C LYS A 79 -18.30 16.12 -7.86
N ALA A 80 -18.81 15.12 -8.59
CA ALA A 80 -18.76 13.72 -8.17
C ALA A 80 -17.32 13.26 -7.98
N LEU A 81 -16.44 13.61 -8.91
CA LEU A 81 -15.01 13.29 -8.83
C LEU A 81 -14.31 14.03 -7.68
N ALA A 82 -14.64 15.32 -7.49
CA ALA A 82 -14.12 16.13 -6.40
C ALA A 82 -14.52 15.57 -5.02
N TYR A 83 -15.79 15.18 -4.85
CA TYR A 83 -16.23 14.50 -3.64
C TYR A 83 -15.44 13.18 -3.42
N LYS A 84 -15.24 12.39 -4.45
CA LYS A 84 -14.49 11.13 -4.33
C LYS A 84 -13.05 11.36 -3.87
N TYR A 85 -12.31 12.27 -4.49
CA TYR A 85 -10.93 12.55 -4.11
C TYR A 85 -10.80 13.20 -2.73
N ARG A 86 -11.74 14.09 -2.36
CA ARG A 86 -11.77 14.64 -1.01
C ARG A 86 -12.09 13.58 0.04
N GLY A 87 -13.00 12.66 -0.29
CA GLY A 87 -13.30 11.49 0.52
C GLY A 87 -12.10 10.62 0.77
N ASP A 88 -11.29 10.33 -0.27
CA ASP A 88 -10.04 9.57 -0.14
C ASP A 88 -9.03 10.25 0.79
N VAL A 89 -8.86 11.56 0.67
CA VAL A 89 -7.95 12.30 1.57
C VAL A 89 -8.45 12.25 3.01
N ARG A 90 -9.76 12.44 3.23
CA ARG A 90 -10.39 12.34 4.55
C ARG A 90 -10.21 10.94 5.16
N LEU A 91 -10.38 9.90 4.36
CA LEU A 91 -10.22 8.51 4.81
C LEU A 91 -8.77 8.24 5.22
N ARG A 92 -7.80 8.66 4.42
CA ARG A 92 -6.37 8.55 4.75
C ARG A 92 -5.99 9.33 6.01
N ALA A 93 -6.67 10.42 6.30
CA ALA A 93 -6.53 11.19 7.54
C ALA A 93 -7.29 10.57 8.74
N GLY A 94 -7.94 9.42 8.58
CA GLY A 94 -8.73 8.76 9.63
C GLY A 94 -10.14 9.37 9.85
N ALA A 95 -10.53 10.34 9.05
CA ALA A 95 -11.85 10.98 9.14
C ALA A 95 -12.93 10.15 8.41
N VAL A 96 -13.23 8.95 8.95
CA VAL A 96 -14.06 7.93 8.29
C VAL A 96 -15.46 8.43 7.96
N GLN A 97 -16.19 9.04 8.91
CA GLN A 97 -17.57 9.48 8.67
C GLN A 97 -17.65 10.65 7.66
N PRO A 98 -16.77 11.67 7.71
CA PRO A 98 -16.68 12.69 6.66
C PRO A 98 -16.35 12.13 5.28
N ALA A 99 -15.51 11.06 5.19
CA ALA A 99 -15.21 10.39 3.94
C ALA A 99 -16.45 9.68 3.36
N ILE A 100 -17.19 8.94 4.21
CA ILE A 100 -18.44 8.28 3.80
C ILE A 100 -19.46 9.30 3.29
N ALA A 101 -19.56 10.47 3.94
CA ALA A 101 -20.45 11.53 3.49
C ALA A 101 -20.06 12.05 2.09
N ASP A 102 -18.77 12.24 1.83
CA ASP A 102 -18.29 12.64 0.51
C ASP A 102 -18.57 11.54 -0.55
N PHE A 103 -18.29 10.30 -0.25
CA PHE A 103 -18.60 9.19 -1.17
C PHE A 103 -20.10 9.06 -1.45
N ASN A 104 -20.96 9.33 -0.47
CA ASN A 104 -22.41 9.37 -0.66
C ASN A 104 -22.80 10.42 -1.70
N GLU A 105 -22.24 11.63 -1.60
CA GLU A 105 -22.50 12.71 -2.56
C GLU A 105 -21.93 12.37 -3.96
N SER A 106 -20.72 11.80 -4.02
CA SER A 106 -20.15 11.32 -5.26
C SER A 106 -21.08 10.33 -5.98
N ILE A 107 -21.57 9.32 -5.27
CA ILE A 107 -22.49 8.30 -5.79
C ILE A 107 -23.86 8.93 -6.15
N ARG A 108 -24.36 9.87 -5.36
CA ARG A 108 -25.63 10.57 -5.67
C ARG A 108 -25.55 11.29 -7.00
N LEU A 109 -24.40 11.93 -7.29
CA LEU A 109 -24.16 12.68 -8.52
C LEU A 109 -23.86 11.76 -9.71
N LYS A 110 -23.14 10.65 -9.48
CA LYS A 110 -22.74 9.68 -10.51
C LYS A 110 -23.01 8.26 -10.03
N LYS A 111 -24.20 7.75 -10.33
CA LYS A 111 -24.70 6.45 -9.85
C LYS A 111 -23.98 5.23 -10.44
N GLU A 112 -23.26 5.41 -11.53
CA GLU A 112 -22.58 4.31 -12.25
C GLU A 112 -21.07 4.29 -12.03
N ASP A 113 -20.57 5.01 -11.01
CA ASP A 113 -19.14 4.98 -10.64
C ASP A 113 -18.86 3.79 -9.70
N ALA A 114 -18.46 2.66 -10.27
CA ALA A 114 -18.10 1.45 -9.53
C ALA A 114 -17.01 1.71 -8.47
N ARG A 115 -16.06 2.61 -8.78
CA ARG A 115 -14.97 2.94 -7.86
C ARG A 115 -15.47 3.72 -6.65
N ALA A 116 -16.43 4.63 -6.82
CA ALA A 116 -17.00 5.37 -5.69
C ALA A 116 -17.75 4.45 -4.70
N PHE A 117 -18.43 3.42 -5.21
CA PHE A 117 -18.99 2.37 -4.35
C PHE A 117 -17.89 1.58 -3.61
N ALA A 118 -16.83 1.16 -4.30
CA ALA A 118 -15.72 0.44 -3.67
C ALA A 118 -15.04 1.29 -2.58
N ASP A 119 -14.77 2.58 -2.85
CA ASP A 119 -14.15 3.51 -1.90
C ASP A 119 -15.04 3.72 -0.66
N ARG A 120 -16.36 3.85 -0.84
CA ARG A 120 -17.31 3.90 0.28
C ARG A 120 -17.38 2.56 1.03
N GLY A 121 -17.34 1.46 0.31
CA GLY A 121 -17.29 0.11 0.88
C GLY A 121 -16.09 -0.07 1.80
N TRP A 122 -14.92 0.37 1.37
CA TRP A 122 -13.72 0.35 2.19
C TRP A 122 -13.83 1.28 3.42
N ALA A 123 -14.34 2.49 3.23
CA ALA A 123 -14.57 3.41 4.35
C ALA A 123 -15.56 2.85 5.39
N ARG A 124 -16.64 2.19 4.94
CA ARG A 124 -17.59 1.50 5.82
C ARG A 124 -16.95 0.35 6.58
N PHE A 125 -16.08 -0.42 5.92
CA PHE A 125 -15.35 -1.52 6.57
C PHE A 125 -14.45 -0.98 7.70
N ILE A 126 -13.68 0.08 7.45
CA ILE A 126 -12.86 0.75 8.47
C ILE A 126 -13.76 1.28 9.60
N GLY A 127 -14.94 1.81 9.27
CA GLY A 127 -15.95 2.27 10.24
C GLY A 127 -16.69 1.17 10.98
N GLY A 128 -16.40 -0.11 10.69
CA GLY A 128 -17.05 -1.28 11.34
C GLY A 128 -18.35 -1.75 10.70
N ASP A 129 -18.87 -1.06 9.68
CA ASP A 129 -20.07 -1.45 8.94
C ASP A 129 -19.73 -2.49 7.86
N ARG A 130 -19.55 -3.74 8.29
CA ARG A 130 -19.24 -4.86 7.38
C ARG A 130 -20.38 -5.16 6.40
N ALA A 131 -21.61 -5.02 6.83
CA ALA A 131 -22.78 -5.33 5.99
C ALA A 131 -22.92 -4.30 4.86
N GLY A 132 -22.83 -3.02 5.18
CA GLY A 132 -22.84 -1.93 4.21
C GLY A 132 -21.64 -2.00 3.25
N SER A 133 -20.49 -2.41 3.75
CA SER A 133 -19.29 -2.62 2.93
C SER A 133 -19.49 -3.73 1.89
N ILE A 134 -20.01 -4.90 2.28
CA ILE A 134 -20.31 -6.00 1.35
C ILE A 134 -21.34 -5.56 0.30
N ALA A 135 -22.36 -4.79 0.70
CA ALA A 135 -23.36 -4.28 -0.24
C ALA A 135 -22.72 -3.32 -1.27
N ASP A 136 -21.84 -2.41 -0.84
CA ASP A 136 -21.15 -1.47 -1.73
C ASP A 136 -20.21 -2.18 -2.70
N TYR A 137 -19.39 -3.13 -2.25
CA TYR A 137 -18.58 -3.93 -3.17
C TYR A 137 -19.41 -4.80 -4.11
N SER A 138 -20.59 -5.24 -3.69
CA SER A 138 -21.51 -5.98 -4.57
C SER A 138 -22.04 -5.09 -5.69
N GLU A 139 -22.31 -3.84 -5.39
CA GLU A 139 -22.71 -2.86 -6.41
C GLU A 139 -21.54 -2.47 -7.32
N ALA A 140 -20.33 -2.29 -6.78
CA ALA A 140 -19.12 -2.07 -7.56
C ALA A 140 -18.87 -3.22 -8.57
N ILE A 141 -19.02 -4.46 -8.12
CA ILE A 141 -18.91 -5.65 -8.97
C ILE A 141 -20.02 -5.70 -10.03
N ARG A 142 -21.26 -5.37 -9.67
CA ARG A 142 -22.36 -5.31 -10.63
C ARG A 142 -22.08 -4.30 -11.77
N LEU A 143 -21.52 -3.15 -11.42
CA LEU A 143 -21.17 -2.10 -12.38
C LEU A 143 -19.91 -2.43 -13.21
N SER A 144 -18.94 -3.11 -12.60
CA SER A 144 -17.67 -3.42 -13.26
C SER A 144 -17.17 -4.83 -12.87
N PRO A 145 -17.74 -5.89 -13.43
CA PRO A 145 -17.48 -7.28 -13.02
C PRO A 145 -16.09 -7.82 -13.40
N ALA A 146 -15.34 -7.10 -14.21
CA ALA A 146 -14.00 -7.52 -14.65
C ALA A 146 -12.86 -7.03 -13.72
N ILE A 147 -13.16 -6.29 -12.66
CA ILE A 147 -12.15 -5.74 -11.75
C ILE A 147 -11.92 -6.71 -10.60
N ALA A 148 -10.78 -7.42 -10.64
CA ALA A 148 -10.40 -8.42 -9.64
C ALA A 148 -10.33 -7.86 -8.21
N GLU A 149 -9.86 -6.62 -8.05
CA GLU A 149 -9.72 -5.93 -6.77
C GLU A 149 -11.03 -5.90 -5.96
N PHE A 150 -12.18 -5.69 -6.61
CA PHE A 150 -13.47 -5.65 -5.91
C PHE A 150 -13.84 -6.99 -5.27
N TYR A 151 -13.53 -8.08 -5.96
CA TYR A 151 -13.73 -9.43 -5.43
C TYR A 151 -12.73 -9.75 -4.31
N ILE A 152 -11.47 -9.30 -4.43
CA ILE A 152 -10.46 -9.48 -3.38
C ILE A 152 -10.92 -8.81 -2.10
N GLU A 153 -11.35 -7.55 -2.17
CA GLU A 153 -11.76 -6.81 -0.98
C GLU A 153 -13.07 -7.33 -0.40
N ARG A 154 -14.08 -7.66 -1.23
CA ARG A 154 -15.31 -8.29 -0.71
C ARG A 154 -15.02 -9.65 -0.09
N GLY A 155 -14.14 -10.44 -0.69
CA GLY A 155 -13.68 -11.71 -0.14
C GLY A 155 -12.98 -11.55 1.21
N HIS A 156 -12.12 -10.53 1.35
CA HIS A 156 -11.50 -10.19 2.63
C HIS A 156 -12.54 -9.82 3.70
N ILE A 157 -13.48 -8.94 3.37
CA ILE A 157 -14.54 -8.53 4.31
C ILE A 157 -15.41 -9.73 4.70
N ASN A 158 -15.72 -10.61 3.75
CA ASN A 158 -16.44 -11.87 4.02
C ASN A 158 -15.65 -12.77 4.98
N LEU A 159 -14.31 -12.86 4.86
CA LEU A 159 -13.46 -13.59 5.81
C LEU A 159 -13.52 -13.01 7.22
N VAL A 160 -13.50 -11.67 7.35
CA VAL A 160 -13.61 -10.98 8.64
C VAL A 160 -15.02 -11.12 9.23
N ALA A 161 -16.03 -11.30 8.36
CA ALA A 161 -17.42 -11.53 8.76
C ALA A 161 -17.77 -13.03 8.97
N ASP A 162 -16.75 -13.92 8.97
CA ASP A 162 -16.89 -15.38 9.08
C ASP A 162 -17.74 -16.04 7.99
N LYS A 163 -17.96 -15.36 6.86
CA LYS A 163 -18.65 -15.86 5.66
C LYS A 163 -17.66 -16.57 4.73
N THR A 164 -17.06 -17.64 5.21
CA THR A 164 -15.91 -18.29 4.56
C THR A 164 -16.22 -18.79 3.14
N ASP A 165 -17.41 -19.34 2.90
CA ASP A 165 -17.78 -19.85 1.57
C ASP A 165 -18.00 -18.72 0.56
N ASP A 166 -18.54 -17.58 1.00
CA ASP A 166 -18.68 -16.38 0.17
C ASP A 166 -17.29 -15.83 -0.20
N ALA A 167 -16.37 -15.78 0.77
CA ALA A 167 -15.00 -15.38 0.54
C ALA A 167 -14.28 -16.28 -0.49
N ILE A 168 -14.46 -17.62 -0.39
CA ILE A 168 -13.87 -18.55 -1.37
C ILE A 168 -14.42 -18.28 -2.78
N ARG A 169 -15.73 -18.01 -2.91
CA ARG A 169 -16.32 -17.68 -4.22
C ARG A 169 -15.72 -16.41 -4.81
N ASP A 170 -15.67 -15.35 -4.03
CA ASP A 170 -15.11 -14.08 -4.46
C ASP A 170 -13.63 -14.20 -4.84
N LEU A 171 -12.80 -14.80 -3.97
CA LEU A 171 -11.37 -14.96 -4.21
C LEU A 171 -11.07 -15.94 -5.35
N THR A 172 -11.98 -16.86 -5.66
CA THR A 172 -11.86 -17.72 -6.84
C THR A 172 -12.09 -16.91 -8.11
N GLU A 173 -13.06 -16.01 -8.12
CA GLU A 173 -13.31 -15.14 -9.25
C GLU A 173 -12.17 -14.11 -9.42
N ALA A 174 -11.65 -13.55 -8.33
CA ALA A 174 -10.49 -12.67 -8.36
C ALA A 174 -9.28 -13.34 -9.03
N VAL A 175 -8.95 -14.58 -8.64
CA VAL A 175 -7.85 -15.34 -9.26
C VAL A 175 -8.16 -15.74 -10.71
N ARG A 176 -9.42 -15.94 -11.08
CA ARG A 176 -9.81 -16.19 -12.46
C ARG A 176 -9.53 -14.94 -13.33
N LEU A 177 -9.84 -13.76 -12.81
CA LEU A 177 -9.63 -12.48 -13.50
C LEU A 177 -8.14 -12.09 -13.57
N ASP A 178 -7.40 -12.34 -12.48
CA ASP A 178 -5.95 -12.09 -12.42
C ASP A 178 -5.23 -13.29 -11.77
N ARG A 179 -4.69 -14.16 -12.62
CA ARG A 179 -4.01 -15.39 -12.19
C ARG A 179 -2.65 -15.14 -11.54
N ASN A 180 -2.07 -13.97 -11.77
CA ASN A 180 -0.76 -13.59 -11.25
C ASN A 180 -0.85 -12.72 -9.98
N ASN A 181 -2.03 -12.57 -9.42
CA ASN A 181 -2.23 -11.84 -8.18
C ASN A 181 -1.88 -12.72 -6.97
N SER A 182 -0.69 -12.52 -6.44
CA SER A 182 -0.19 -13.27 -5.28
C SER A 182 -1.00 -13.01 -4.01
N ASP A 183 -1.54 -11.79 -3.81
CA ASP A 183 -2.40 -11.47 -2.66
C ASP A 183 -3.75 -12.18 -2.74
N ALA A 184 -4.39 -12.21 -3.91
CA ALA A 184 -5.62 -12.96 -4.12
C ALA A 184 -5.44 -14.45 -3.82
N LEU A 185 -4.31 -15.03 -4.25
CA LEU A 185 -3.95 -16.43 -3.94
C LEU A 185 -3.75 -16.63 -2.44
N ASN A 186 -3.01 -15.74 -1.78
CA ASN A 186 -2.78 -15.80 -0.34
C ASN A 186 -4.10 -15.69 0.44
N ARG A 187 -4.96 -14.74 0.11
CA ARG A 187 -6.28 -14.58 0.76
C ARG A 187 -7.18 -15.80 0.51
N ARG A 188 -7.14 -16.40 -0.68
CA ARG A 188 -7.87 -17.65 -0.96
C ARG A 188 -7.31 -18.81 -0.14
N GLY A 189 -5.98 -18.89 0.03
CA GLY A 189 -5.35 -19.83 0.95
C GLY A 189 -5.85 -19.66 2.38
N LEU A 190 -5.96 -18.42 2.86
CA LEU A 190 -6.50 -18.11 4.19
C LEU A 190 -7.98 -18.56 4.33
N ALA A 191 -8.78 -18.36 3.29
CA ALA A 191 -10.18 -18.82 3.28
C ALA A 191 -10.27 -20.35 3.39
N TYR A 192 -9.43 -21.08 2.65
CA TYR A 192 -9.36 -22.55 2.78
C TYR A 192 -8.82 -23.00 4.14
N PHE A 193 -7.84 -22.29 4.69
CA PHE A 193 -7.33 -22.56 6.03
C PHE A 193 -8.42 -22.39 7.10
N LYS A 194 -9.18 -21.31 7.05
CA LYS A 194 -10.36 -21.10 7.92
C LYS A 194 -11.41 -22.18 7.75
N LYS A 195 -11.60 -22.71 6.55
CA LYS A 195 -12.50 -23.83 6.26
C LYS A 195 -11.99 -25.17 6.77
N GLY A 196 -10.72 -25.26 7.17
CA GLY A 196 -10.06 -26.50 7.59
C GLY A 196 -9.51 -27.32 6.43
N ASP A 197 -9.53 -26.80 5.21
CA ASP A 197 -8.96 -27.44 4.03
C ASP A 197 -7.48 -27.09 3.89
N LEU A 198 -6.67 -27.78 4.68
CA LEU A 198 -5.24 -27.55 4.77
C LEU A 198 -4.50 -27.84 3.44
N ILE A 199 -5.02 -28.77 2.64
CA ILE A 199 -4.40 -29.15 1.36
C ILE A 199 -4.51 -27.97 0.40
N ARG A 200 -5.72 -27.45 0.14
CA ARG A 200 -5.93 -26.32 -0.76
C ARG A 200 -5.29 -25.03 -0.22
N ALA A 201 -5.32 -24.81 1.09
CA ALA A 201 -4.63 -23.67 1.70
C ALA A 201 -3.15 -23.65 1.33
N LYS A 202 -2.46 -24.78 1.52
CA LYS A 202 -1.03 -24.95 1.21
C LYS A 202 -0.71 -24.77 -0.28
N GLU A 203 -1.55 -25.33 -1.17
CA GLU A 203 -1.41 -25.14 -2.62
C GLU A 203 -1.42 -23.67 -3.01
N HIS A 204 -2.36 -22.89 -2.43
CA HIS A 204 -2.49 -21.48 -2.73
C HIS A 204 -1.35 -20.64 -2.15
N TYR A 205 -0.88 -20.93 -0.93
CA TYR A 205 0.30 -20.27 -0.38
C TYR A 205 1.57 -20.59 -1.20
N ASN A 206 1.74 -21.83 -1.64
CA ASN A 206 2.83 -22.19 -2.54
C ASN A 206 2.80 -21.40 -3.85
N ALA A 207 1.60 -21.22 -4.43
CA ALA A 207 1.43 -20.42 -5.64
C ALA A 207 1.73 -18.94 -5.39
N ALA A 208 1.30 -18.37 -4.26
CA ALA A 208 1.60 -16.99 -3.87
C ALA A 208 3.11 -16.77 -3.69
N ILE A 209 3.79 -17.68 -2.97
CA ILE A 209 5.25 -17.66 -2.75
C ILE A 209 6.01 -17.76 -4.08
N LYS A 210 5.52 -18.57 -5.01
CA LYS A 210 6.16 -18.72 -6.34
C LYS A 210 6.10 -17.42 -7.13
N LEU A 211 5.00 -16.66 -7.03
CA LEU A 211 4.83 -15.38 -7.72
C LEU A 211 5.62 -14.26 -7.04
N ASP A 212 5.59 -14.21 -5.72
CA ASP A 212 6.31 -13.20 -4.94
C ASP A 212 6.96 -13.82 -3.70
N PRO A 213 8.23 -14.25 -3.82
CA PRO A 213 8.93 -14.94 -2.73
C PRO A 213 9.43 -14.01 -1.61
N LEU A 214 9.25 -12.69 -1.73
CA LEU A 214 9.76 -11.73 -0.74
C LEU A 214 8.70 -11.28 0.26
N VAL A 215 7.49 -11.82 0.19
CA VAL A 215 6.38 -11.46 1.08
C VAL A 215 6.33 -12.40 2.28
N ALA A 216 6.74 -11.89 3.44
CA ALA A 216 6.85 -12.63 4.71
C ALA A 216 5.55 -13.36 5.11
N VAL A 217 4.40 -12.70 4.92
CA VAL A 217 3.10 -13.22 5.35
C VAL A 217 2.71 -14.53 4.65
N TYR A 218 3.22 -14.79 3.44
CA TYR A 218 2.89 -16.02 2.71
C TYR A 218 3.55 -17.24 3.36
N TYR A 219 4.81 -17.11 3.79
CA TYR A 219 5.50 -18.14 4.56
C TYR A 219 4.87 -18.30 5.95
N ALA A 220 4.54 -17.20 6.62
CA ALA A 220 3.86 -17.25 7.90
C ALA A 220 2.56 -18.06 7.82
N ASN A 221 1.72 -17.76 6.85
CA ASN A 221 0.46 -18.45 6.63
C ASN A 221 0.66 -19.94 6.30
N ARG A 222 1.65 -20.29 5.46
CA ARG A 222 1.99 -21.69 5.18
C ARG A 222 2.55 -22.40 6.41
N GLY A 223 3.35 -21.71 7.21
CA GLY A 223 3.85 -22.21 8.49
C GLY A 223 2.72 -22.56 9.46
N TYR A 224 1.65 -21.76 9.50
CA TYR A 224 0.45 -22.09 10.29
C TYR A 224 -0.26 -23.33 9.75
N VAL A 225 -0.28 -23.56 8.44
CA VAL A 225 -0.79 -24.82 7.85
C VAL A 225 0.04 -26.00 8.30
N TYR A 226 1.37 -25.92 8.17
CA TYR A 226 2.26 -27.00 8.62
C TYR A 226 2.11 -27.28 10.11
N ARG A 227 1.94 -26.24 10.93
CA ARG A 227 1.63 -26.43 12.37
C ARG A 227 0.32 -27.20 12.59
N ALA A 228 -0.72 -26.88 11.83
CA ALA A 228 -2.02 -27.59 11.91
C ALA A 228 -1.91 -29.05 11.41
N GLU A 229 -1.03 -29.32 10.45
CA GLU A 229 -0.68 -30.67 9.97
C GLU A 229 0.26 -31.43 10.94
N HIS A 230 0.64 -30.85 12.10
CA HIS A 230 1.64 -31.39 13.03
C HIS A 230 3.05 -31.57 12.41
N ARG A 231 3.32 -30.92 11.30
CA ARG A 231 4.62 -30.91 10.61
C ARG A 231 5.53 -29.84 11.20
N LYS A 232 5.99 -30.10 12.41
CA LYS A 232 6.73 -29.12 13.23
C LYS A 232 7.96 -28.56 12.52
N LYS A 233 8.77 -29.41 11.85
CA LYS A 233 10.01 -28.97 11.17
C LYS A 233 9.72 -27.97 10.06
N ASP A 234 8.70 -28.24 9.25
CA ASP A 234 8.32 -27.39 8.13
C ASP A 234 7.73 -26.08 8.62
N ALA A 235 6.94 -26.12 9.71
CA ALA A 235 6.38 -24.92 10.34
C ALA A 235 7.50 -24.00 10.88
N ILE A 236 8.51 -24.55 11.56
CA ILE A 236 9.67 -23.79 12.05
C ILE A 236 10.40 -23.12 10.87
N ALA A 237 10.72 -23.89 9.82
CA ALA A 237 11.44 -23.37 8.66
C ALA A 237 10.69 -22.19 7.99
N ASP A 238 9.36 -22.29 7.84
CA ASP A 238 8.56 -21.24 7.27
C ASP A 238 8.45 -20.00 8.20
N PHE A 239 8.31 -20.20 9.50
CA PHE A 239 8.28 -19.08 10.46
C PHE A 239 9.64 -18.38 10.55
N GLU A 240 10.73 -19.09 10.56
CA GLU A 240 12.09 -18.53 10.49
C GLU A 240 12.25 -17.69 9.22
N HIS A 241 11.81 -18.23 8.08
CA HIS A 241 11.89 -17.53 6.81
C HIS A 241 11.00 -16.24 6.80
N ALA A 242 9.79 -16.33 7.36
CA ALA A 242 8.92 -15.16 7.49
C ALA A 242 9.56 -14.07 8.36
N LEU A 243 10.14 -14.45 9.51
CA LEU A 243 10.82 -13.50 10.40
C LEU A 243 12.12 -12.94 9.82
N LEU A 244 12.75 -13.67 8.90
CA LEU A 244 13.90 -13.17 8.15
C LEU A 244 13.49 -12.05 7.20
N LEU A 245 12.34 -12.20 6.53
CA LEU A 245 11.79 -11.19 5.62
C LEU A 245 11.17 -10.00 6.38
N ASP A 246 10.49 -10.27 7.49
CA ASP A 246 9.89 -9.25 8.36
C ASP A 246 10.02 -9.62 9.84
N PRO A 247 11.05 -9.11 10.55
CA PRO A 247 11.26 -9.35 11.97
C PRO A 247 10.15 -8.79 12.88
N SER A 248 9.28 -7.93 12.37
CA SER A 248 8.21 -7.29 13.16
C SER A 248 7.00 -8.19 13.41
N LEU A 249 6.93 -9.37 12.77
CA LEU A 249 5.84 -10.33 12.90
C LEU A 249 5.80 -10.99 14.28
N SER A 250 5.36 -10.25 15.29
CA SER A 250 5.35 -10.67 16.70
C SER A 250 4.54 -11.97 16.95
N GLU A 251 3.45 -12.17 16.24
CA GLU A 251 2.63 -13.39 16.35
C GLU A 251 3.38 -14.62 15.83
N VAL A 252 4.11 -14.47 14.72
CA VAL A 252 4.95 -15.52 14.15
C VAL A 252 6.11 -15.85 15.07
N MET A 253 6.75 -14.82 15.65
CA MET A 253 7.82 -15.01 16.64
C MET A 253 7.31 -15.78 17.86
N ASN A 254 6.13 -15.46 18.36
CA ASN A 254 5.51 -16.19 19.47
C ASN A 254 5.17 -17.63 19.09
N ALA A 255 4.63 -17.84 17.87
CA ALA A 255 4.36 -19.19 17.38
C ALA A 255 5.63 -20.04 17.26
N LEU A 256 6.72 -19.46 16.76
CA LEU A 256 8.04 -20.11 16.68
C LEU A 256 8.55 -20.49 18.08
N LYS A 257 8.55 -19.53 19.03
CA LYS A 257 8.96 -19.79 20.42
C LYS A 257 8.17 -20.91 21.09
N MET A 258 6.86 -20.99 20.81
CA MET A 258 6.04 -22.09 21.34
C MET A 258 6.46 -23.45 20.77
N LEU A 259 6.80 -23.51 19.47
CA LEU A 259 7.29 -24.72 18.86
C LEU A 259 8.70 -25.11 19.36
N GLU A 260 9.54 -24.14 19.66
CA GLU A 260 10.92 -24.36 20.14
C GLU A 260 10.99 -24.81 21.62
N ARG A 261 10.00 -24.50 22.43
CA ARG A 261 9.93 -24.86 23.86
C ARG A 261 9.96 -26.37 24.12
N ASP A 262 9.68 -27.21 23.13
CA ASP A 262 9.98 -28.63 23.26
C ASP A 262 11.50 -28.84 23.27
N ALA A 263 12.02 -29.35 24.38
CA ALA A 263 13.44 -29.45 24.77
C ALA A 263 14.43 -29.95 23.70
N THR A 264 13.95 -30.70 22.69
CA THR A 264 14.77 -31.25 21.59
C THR A 264 15.14 -30.20 20.52
N THR A 265 14.33 -29.17 20.32
CA THR A 265 14.56 -28.17 19.25
C THR A 265 15.51 -27.06 19.72
N LEU A 266 15.35 -26.61 20.97
CA LEU A 266 16.24 -25.63 21.60
C LEU A 266 17.70 -26.16 21.66
N THR A 267 17.87 -27.46 21.90
CA THR A 267 19.18 -28.13 21.91
C THR A 267 19.85 -28.07 20.53
N ARG A 268 19.10 -28.28 19.45
CA ARG A 268 19.63 -28.25 18.06
C ARG A 268 20.07 -26.86 17.64
N THR A 269 19.23 -25.83 17.86
CA THR A 269 19.58 -24.44 17.52
C THR A 269 20.81 -23.99 18.32
N ASN A 270 20.89 -24.28 19.60
CA ASN A 270 22.06 -24.00 20.42
C ASN A 270 23.30 -24.80 19.97
N GLN A 271 23.11 -26.01 19.46
CA GLN A 271 24.20 -26.82 18.89
C GLN A 271 24.68 -26.20 17.55
N LEU A 272 23.78 -25.82 16.64
CA LEU A 272 24.12 -25.15 15.39
C LEU A 272 24.84 -23.83 15.63
N ILE A 273 24.37 -22.99 16.58
CA ILE A 273 25.05 -21.75 16.94
C ILE A 273 26.46 -22.03 17.48
N ARG A 274 26.65 -23.07 18.30
CA ARG A 274 27.98 -23.46 18.80
C ARG A 274 28.87 -23.95 17.66
N GLN A 275 28.35 -24.79 16.77
CA GLN A 275 29.08 -25.30 15.59
C GLN A 275 29.45 -24.14 14.66
N GLY A 276 28.51 -23.23 14.38
CA GLY A 276 28.77 -22.04 13.56
C GLY A 276 29.83 -21.13 14.16
N LYS A 277 29.83 -20.96 15.49
CA LYS A 277 30.89 -20.26 16.20
C LYS A 277 32.26 -20.93 15.97
N GLN A 278 32.34 -22.26 16.04
CA GLN A 278 33.58 -23.02 15.77
C GLN A 278 34.04 -22.85 14.34
N VAL A 279 33.15 -22.94 13.35
CA VAL A 279 33.44 -22.70 11.93
C VAL A 279 34.03 -21.31 11.73
N VAL A 280 33.43 -20.29 12.32
CA VAL A 280 33.87 -18.89 12.23
C VAL A 280 35.23 -18.70 12.96
N GLU A 281 35.40 -19.25 14.14
CA GLU A 281 36.66 -19.17 14.88
C GLU A 281 37.81 -19.85 14.12
N LYS A 282 37.56 -20.99 13.49
CA LYS A 282 38.53 -21.71 12.72
C LYS A 282 38.94 -21.00 11.43
N ASN A 283 37.96 -20.48 10.68
CA ASN A 283 38.16 -20.02 9.31
C ASN A 283 38.24 -18.50 9.14
N CYS A 284 37.65 -17.72 10.06
CA CYS A 284 37.45 -16.29 9.87
C CYS A 284 38.12 -15.40 10.93
N ARG A 285 38.50 -15.94 12.09
CA ARG A 285 39.04 -15.18 13.24
C ARG A 285 40.35 -14.46 12.95
N SER A 286 41.11 -14.92 11.98
CA SER A 286 42.38 -14.28 11.58
C SER A 286 42.18 -12.86 11.08
N CYS A 287 41.03 -12.58 10.44
CA CYS A 287 40.73 -11.30 9.81
C CYS A 287 39.53 -10.58 10.45
N HIS A 288 38.52 -11.34 10.90
CA HIS A 288 37.25 -10.81 11.37
C HIS A 288 37.10 -10.87 12.90
N ALA A 289 36.40 -9.92 13.50
CA ALA A 289 35.88 -10.05 14.85
C ALA A 289 34.71 -11.02 14.85
N VAL A 290 34.82 -12.09 15.60
CA VAL A 290 33.87 -13.23 15.56
C VAL A 290 32.93 -13.25 16.76
N GLY A 291 33.25 -12.55 17.84
CA GLY A 291 32.46 -12.47 19.06
C GLY A 291 31.68 -11.14 19.18
N ALA A 292 30.72 -11.11 20.12
CA ALA A 292 29.88 -9.94 20.35
C ALA A 292 30.67 -8.69 20.83
N LYS A 293 31.85 -8.89 21.42
CA LYS A 293 32.70 -7.83 21.99
C LYS A 293 34.08 -7.75 21.30
N ASP A 294 34.36 -8.59 20.32
CA ASP A 294 35.67 -8.63 19.69
C ASP A 294 35.82 -7.44 18.69
N ILE A 295 37.09 -7.08 18.44
CA ILE A 295 37.46 -6.08 17.43
C ILE A 295 38.16 -6.80 16.27
N SER A 296 37.83 -6.45 15.03
CA SER A 296 38.45 -7.06 13.84
C SER A 296 39.93 -6.72 13.79
N ARG A 297 40.79 -7.73 13.61
CA ARG A 297 42.24 -7.57 13.44
C ARG A 297 42.59 -6.89 12.12
N ASN A 298 41.79 -7.15 11.09
CA ASN A 298 41.89 -6.44 9.82
C ASN A 298 40.84 -5.32 9.81
N ARG A 299 41.29 -4.05 9.69
CA ARG A 299 40.41 -2.86 9.70
C ARG A 299 39.41 -2.84 8.54
N ASN A 300 39.69 -3.55 7.47
CA ASN A 300 38.83 -3.65 6.29
C ASN A 300 37.85 -4.82 6.37
N ALA A 301 38.02 -5.72 7.32
CA ALA A 301 37.13 -6.88 7.51
C ALA A 301 35.96 -6.49 8.43
N PRO A 302 34.71 -6.57 7.95
CA PRO A 302 33.56 -6.24 8.80
C PRO A 302 33.45 -7.20 9.98
N GLU A 303 32.97 -6.69 11.11
CA GLU A 303 32.64 -7.50 12.28
C GLU A 303 31.42 -8.37 11.96
N PHE A 304 31.43 -9.65 12.37
CA PHE A 304 30.33 -10.59 12.09
C PHE A 304 28.98 -10.09 12.65
N ARG A 305 28.99 -9.42 13.80
CA ARG A 305 27.78 -8.81 14.38
C ARG A 305 27.13 -7.72 13.51
N ASN A 306 27.90 -7.08 12.61
CA ASN A 306 27.43 -6.00 11.74
C ASN A 306 27.06 -6.50 10.36
N LEU A 307 27.36 -7.76 10.02
CA LEU A 307 27.04 -8.34 8.70
C LEU A 307 25.54 -8.40 8.43
N SER A 308 24.75 -8.76 9.44
CA SER A 308 23.29 -8.83 9.35
C SER A 308 22.64 -7.46 9.20
N GLN A 309 23.21 -6.42 9.80
CA GLN A 309 22.68 -5.04 9.69
C GLN A 309 23.02 -4.41 8.33
N ARG A 310 24.21 -4.72 7.77
CA ARG A 310 24.66 -4.17 6.49
C ARG A 310 24.11 -4.92 5.28
N HIS A 311 23.80 -6.19 5.45
CA HIS A 311 23.39 -7.09 4.37
C HIS A 311 22.29 -8.06 4.84
N PRO A 312 21.07 -7.57 5.17
CA PRO A 312 19.98 -8.43 5.66
C PRO A 312 19.60 -9.55 4.68
N HIS A 313 19.87 -9.37 3.39
CA HIS A 313 19.63 -10.36 2.32
C HIS A 313 20.76 -11.40 2.17
N LEU A 314 21.91 -11.24 2.82
CA LEU A 314 22.99 -12.24 2.80
C LEU A 314 22.72 -13.45 3.70
N ILE A 315 21.71 -13.39 4.55
CA ILE A 315 21.29 -14.49 5.43
C ILE A 315 20.54 -15.59 4.65
N LEU A 316 20.18 -15.34 3.39
CA LEU A 316 19.61 -16.36 2.50
C LEU A 316 20.72 -17.27 1.98
N ARG A 317 20.53 -18.59 2.04
CA ARG A 317 21.52 -19.61 1.68
C ARG A 317 22.25 -19.38 0.35
N PRO A 318 21.59 -19.12 -0.80
CA PRO A 318 22.28 -18.87 -2.06
C PRO A 318 23.11 -17.58 -2.11
N PRO A 319 22.74 -16.46 -1.42
CA PRO A 319 23.56 -15.27 -1.32
C PRO A 319 24.80 -15.44 -0.45
N ILE A 320 24.73 -16.21 0.66
CA ILE A 320 25.91 -16.46 1.51
C ILE A 320 26.97 -17.26 0.77
N GLU A 321 26.61 -18.34 0.08
CA GLU A 321 27.54 -19.11 -0.73
C GLU A 321 28.18 -18.24 -1.82
N ARG A 322 27.42 -17.37 -2.48
CA ARG A 322 27.93 -16.42 -3.48
C ARG A 322 28.71 -15.25 -2.87
N ALA A 323 28.31 -14.77 -1.70
CA ALA A 323 29.00 -13.66 -1.03
C ALA A 323 30.35 -14.12 -0.44
N ILE A 324 30.42 -15.34 0.10
CA ILE A 324 31.68 -15.96 0.51
C ILE A 324 32.60 -16.16 -0.69
N ALA A 325 32.05 -16.50 -1.87
CA ALA A 325 32.81 -16.70 -3.10
C ALA A 325 33.20 -15.41 -3.84
N ALA A 326 32.35 -14.35 -3.73
CA ALA A 326 32.45 -13.18 -4.62
C ALA A 326 33.04 -11.92 -4.01
N THR A 327 33.20 -11.82 -2.69
CA THR A 327 33.51 -10.53 -2.06
C THR A 327 34.96 -10.33 -1.61
N HIS A 328 35.85 -11.30 -1.82
CA HIS A 328 37.24 -11.16 -1.34
C HIS A 328 38.24 -11.78 -2.32
N ASP A 329 38.92 -10.97 -3.09
CA ASP A 329 40.14 -11.34 -3.82
C ASP A 329 41.28 -11.86 -2.91
N VAL A 330 41.09 -11.81 -1.60
CA VAL A 330 42.07 -12.13 -0.56
C VAL A 330 41.59 -13.25 0.37
N MET A 331 40.35 -13.75 0.24
CA MET A 331 39.82 -14.80 1.10
C MET A 331 40.18 -16.16 0.50
N PRO A 332 40.82 -17.07 1.27
CA PRO A 332 41.02 -18.43 0.81
C PRO A 332 39.68 -19.09 0.52
N ALA A 333 39.55 -19.83 -0.59
CA ALA A 333 38.35 -20.57 -0.94
C ALA A 333 37.90 -21.45 0.25
N LEU A 334 36.80 -21.06 0.88
CA LEU A 334 36.25 -21.80 2.02
C LEU A 334 35.37 -22.92 1.47
N ASN A 335 35.89 -24.13 1.45
CA ASN A 335 35.11 -25.33 1.18
C ASN A 335 34.35 -25.75 2.44
N LEU A 336 33.24 -25.06 2.71
CA LEU A 336 32.34 -25.41 3.81
C LEU A 336 31.33 -26.45 3.35
N SER A 337 31.10 -27.46 4.16
CA SER A 337 30.03 -28.43 3.96
C SER A 337 28.66 -27.75 4.15
N HIS A 338 27.60 -28.41 3.67
CA HIS A 338 26.23 -27.97 3.84
C HIS A 338 25.85 -27.68 5.32
N ASP A 339 26.27 -28.55 6.22
CA ASP A 339 26.01 -28.43 7.66
C ASP A 339 26.81 -27.27 8.29
N GLU A 340 28.05 -27.04 7.82
CA GLU A 340 28.86 -25.91 8.27
C GLU A 340 28.25 -24.55 7.80
N ILE A 341 27.69 -24.52 6.61
CA ILE A 341 26.97 -23.32 6.10
C ILE A 341 25.71 -23.03 6.95
N GLU A 342 24.91 -24.07 7.25
CA GLU A 342 23.75 -23.92 8.15
C GLU A 342 24.16 -23.43 9.53
N ALA A 343 25.21 -23.99 10.09
CA ALA A 343 25.73 -23.59 11.37
C ALA A 343 26.26 -22.14 11.37
N LEU A 344 26.95 -21.74 10.30
CA LEU A 344 27.45 -20.38 10.10
C LEU A 344 26.29 -19.37 10.04
N ILE A 345 25.25 -19.67 9.27
CA ILE A 345 24.03 -18.85 9.17
C ILE A 345 23.39 -18.70 10.54
N ALA A 346 23.21 -19.78 11.28
CA ALA A 346 22.62 -19.76 12.61
C ALA A 346 23.43 -18.87 13.57
N TYR A 347 24.77 -18.94 13.50
CA TYR A 347 25.63 -18.12 14.33
C TYR A 347 25.54 -16.62 14.00
N ILE A 348 25.61 -16.26 12.72
CA ILE A 348 25.49 -14.87 12.28
C ILE A 348 24.10 -14.29 12.67
N SER A 349 23.04 -15.06 12.45
CA SER A 349 21.67 -14.67 12.82
C SER A 349 21.49 -14.45 14.31
N SER A 350 22.28 -15.15 15.17
CA SER A 350 22.21 -15.00 16.63
C SER A 350 22.63 -13.61 17.13
N PHE A 351 23.26 -12.78 16.30
CA PHE A 351 23.61 -11.39 16.63
C PHE A 351 22.47 -10.39 16.36
N VAL A 352 21.47 -10.78 15.55
CA VAL A 352 20.32 -9.92 15.21
C VAL A 352 19.29 -9.90 16.35
N THR A 353 19.23 -10.98 17.12
CA THR A 353 18.18 -11.22 18.12
C THR A 353 18.55 -10.72 19.52
N ARG A 354 19.62 -9.94 19.66
CA ARG A 354 20.05 -9.29 20.90
C ARG A 354 20.05 -7.79 20.69
#